data_de8bf31ede818658edae7456b01473c8
#
_entry.id   de8bf31ede818658edae7456b01473c8
#
_cell.length_a   1.000
_cell.length_b   1.000
_cell.length_c   1.000
_cell.angle_alpha   90.00
_cell.angle_beta   90.00
_cell.angle_gamma   90.00
#
_symmetry.space_group_name_H-M   'P 1'
#
loop_
_entity.id
_entity.type
_entity.pdbx_description
1 polymer ?
#
loop_
_entity_poly.entity_id
_entity_poly.type
_entity_poly.pdbx_seq_one_letter_code
_entity_poly.pdbx_strand_id
1 'polypeptide(L)'
;MEGYRILEIKQSVFENNDREADKLREELKKDRVFLLNLMSSPGSGKTTTLRRTIAALKDEFRIGVMEADIDSDVDAATIEKTGVKVIQLHTGGMCHLDAGMTRQGLEGLGVEDVDFAILENIGNLVCPAEFDTGAVKNAMILSVPEGHDKPLKYPLMFSVCDVLLINKIDVLPYFDFDMDKCREYALMRNPNMKIFPICARTGEGIDAWADWLRGEIKAWNG
;
A
#
# COMPACT_ATOMS: atom_id res chain seq x y z
N MET A 1 20.28 32.69 -4.89
CA MET A 1 19.12 32.76 -5.80
C MET A 1 18.72 31.42 -6.42
N GLU A 2 19.62 30.41 -6.43
CA GLU A 2 19.29 29.08 -7.01
C GLU A 2 18.33 28.23 -6.14
N GLY A 3 18.37 28.40 -4.82
CA GLY A 3 17.50 27.60 -3.93
C GLY A 3 16.00 27.92 -4.00
N TYR A 4 15.62 29.14 -4.39
CA TYR A 4 14.23 29.54 -4.55
C TYR A 4 13.54 28.86 -5.75
N ARG A 5 14.25 28.71 -6.87
CA ARG A 5 13.71 28.04 -8.03
C ARG A 5 13.50 26.55 -7.82
N ILE A 6 14.39 25.91 -7.08
CA ILE A 6 14.28 24.47 -6.77
C ILE A 6 13.07 24.21 -5.86
N LEU A 7 12.80 25.06 -4.85
CA LEU A 7 11.64 24.96 -3.98
C LEU A 7 10.31 25.17 -4.74
N GLU A 8 10.26 26.18 -5.62
CA GLU A 8 9.08 26.43 -6.46
C GLU A 8 8.80 25.30 -7.44
N ILE A 9 9.83 24.73 -8.07
CA ILE A 9 9.70 23.58 -8.95
C ILE A 9 9.20 22.35 -8.18
N LYS A 10 9.73 22.06 -7.01
CA LYS A 10 9.33 20.95 -6.16
C LYS A 10 7.86 21.09 -5.75
N GLN A 11 7.45 22.25 -5.27
CA GLN A 11 6.06 22.52 -4.90
C GLN A 11 5.11 22.39 -6.10
N SER A 12 5.47 22.93 -7.27
CA SER A 12 4.69 22.79 -8.48
C SER A 12 4.50 21.33 -8.93
N VAL A 13 5.51 20.49 -8.76
CA VAL A 13 5.44 19.07 -9.08
C VAL A 13 4.48 18.35 -8.13
N PHE A 14 4.57 18.58 -6.82
CA PHE A 14 3.66 17.98 -5.83
C PHE A 14 2.22 18.45 -6.02
N GLU A 15 1.97 19.74 -6.17
CA GLU A 15 0.61 20.27 -6.41
C GLU A 15 -0.02 19.69 -7.68
N ASN A 16 0.78 19.47 -8.73
CA ASN A 16 0.26 18.83 -9.94
C ASN A 16 -0.08 17.35 -9.69
N ASN A 17 0.76 16.63 -8.95
CA ASN A 17 0.50 15.24 -8.57
C ASN A 17 -0.77 15.11 -7.73
N ASP A 18 -0.97 15.97 -6.72
CA ASP A 18 -2.16 15.93 -5.87
C ASP A 18 -3.46 16.13 -6.68
N ARG A 19 -3.45 17.05 -7.64
CA ARG A 19 -4.59 17.26 -8.56
C ARG A 19 -4.84 16.04 -9.45
N GLU A 20 -3.79 15.39 -9.95
CA GLU A 20 -3.92 14.18 -10.76
C GLU A 20 -4.40 13.00 -9.88
N ALA A 21 -3.97 12.91 -8.63
CA ALA A 21 -4.43 11.91 -7.67
C ALA A 21 -5.93 12.07 -7.37
N ASP A 22 -6.40 13.30 -7.17
CA ASP A 22 -7.82 13.57 -6.94
C ASP A 22 -8.67 13.20 -8.16
N LYS A 23 -8.24 13.57 -9.37
CA LYS A 23 -8.92 13.16 -10.62
C LYS A 23 -8.95 11.64 -10.77
N LEU A 24 -7.85 10.97 -10.46
CA LEU A 24 -7.80 9.51 -10.52
C LEU A 24 -8.80 8.88 -9.55
N ARG A 25 -8.93 9.39 -8.32
CA ARG A 25 -9.94 8.92 -7.37
C ARG A 25 -11.38 9.13 -7.87
N GLU A 26 -11.66 10.27 -8.51
CA GLU A 26 -12.98 10.52 -9.12
C GLU A 26 -13.30 9.52 -10.24
N GLU A 27 -12.34 9.22 -11.10
CA GLU A 27 -12.47 8.21 -12.16
C GLU A 27 -12.70 6.81 -11.56
N LEU A 28 -11.86 6.39 -10.60
CA LEU A 28 -12.01 5.11 -9.90
C LEU A 28 -13.38 4.97 -9.20
N LYS A 29 -13.88 6.06 -8.61
CA LYS A 29 -15.23 6.06 -8.00
C LYS A 29 -16.34 5.86 -9.06
N LYS A 30 -16.23 6.53 -10.20
CA LYS A 30 -17.17 6.39 -11.31
C LYS A 30 -17.15 4.97 -11.88
N ASP A 31 -15.96 4.39 -12.00
CA ASP A 31 -15.75 3.05 -12.56
C ASP A 31 -15.97 1.93 -11.52
N ARG A 32 -16.22 2.30 -10.25
CA ARG A 32 -16.43 1.39 -9.12
C ARG A 32 -15.22 0.47 -8.87
N VAL A 33 -14.03 1.03 -8.98
CA VAL A 33 -12.76 0.33 -8.71
C VAL A 33 -12.19 0.85 -7.41
N PHE A 34 -12.03 -0.03 -6.42
CA PHE A 34 -11.33 0.30 -5.19
C PHE A 34 -9.83 0.10 -5.39
N LEU A 35 -9.02 1.13 -5.20
CA LEU A 35 -7.56 1.04 -5.28
C LEU A 35 -6.94 1.08 -3.88
N LEU A 36 -6.20 0.03 -3.53
CA LEU A 36 -5.36 -0.05 -2.34
C LEU A 36 -3.90 0.19 -2.70
N ASN A 37 -3.24 1.15 -2.06
CA ASN A 37 -1.79 1.29 -2.10
C ASN A 37 -1.16 0.54 -0.91
N LEU A 38 -0.34 -0.48 -1.19
CA LEU A 38 0.29 -1.33 -0.18
C LEU A 38 1.78 -0.98 -0.08
N MET A 39 2.17 -0.39 1.04
CA MET A 39 3.52 0.12 1.30
C MET A 39 4.21 -0.67 2.39
N SER A 40 5.53 -0.73 2.35
CA SER A 40 6.35 -1.33 3.41
C SER A 40 7.83 -1.07 3.23
N SER A 41 8.64 -1.43 4.23
CA SER A 41 10.07 -1.64 4.03
C SER A 41 10.36 -2.97 3.33
N PRO A 42 11.53 -3.13 2.71
CA PRO A 42 11.96 -4.42 2.17
C PRO A 42 11.96 -5.51 3.24
N GLY A 43 11.53 -6.71 2.88
CA GLY A 43 11.54 -7.86 3.77
C GLY A 43 10.45 -7.87 4.87
N SER A 44 9.54 -6.92 4.92
CA SER A 44 8.40 -6.89 5.87
C SER A 44 7.38 -8.02 5.67
N GLY A 45 7.39 -8.66 4.50
CA GLY A 45 6.45 -9.72 4.11
C GLY A 45 5.29 -9.23 3.25
N LYS A 46 5.52 -8.19 2.46
CA LYS A 46 4.54 -7.56 1.56
C LYS A 46 3.88 -8.56 0.63
N THR A 47 4.65 -9.25 -0.22
CA THR A 47 4.16 -10.26 -1.17
C THR A 47 3.42 -11.41 -0.51
N THR A 48 3.88 -11.88 0.68
CA THR A 48 3.18 -12.94 1.43
C THR A 48 1.84 -12.45 1.95
N THR A 49 1.77 -11.23 2.48
CA THR A 49 0.52 -10.60 2.94
C THR A 49 -0.44 -10.40 1.77
N LEU A 50 0.06 -9.91 0.65
CA LEU A 50 -0.73 -9.72 -0.58
C LEU A 50 -1.36 -11.02 -1.05
N ARG A 51 -0.58 -12.11 -1.11
CA ARG A 51 -1.12 -13.45 -1.48
C ARG A 51 -2.22 -13.94 -0.55
N ARG A 52 -2.09 -13.70 0.76
CA ARG A 52 -3.13 -14.05 1.75
C ARG A 52 -4.38 -13.19 1.55
N THR A 53 -4.21 -11.90 1.32
CA THR A 53 -5.31 -10.97 1.03
C THR A 53 -6.08 -11.39 -0.24
N ILE A 54 -5.35 -11.70 -1.31
CA ILE A 54 -5.95 -12.21 -2.55
C ILE A 54 -6.73 -13.51 -2.29
N ALA A 55 -6.13 -14.47 -1.60
CA ALA A 55 -6.78 -15.75 -1.32
C ALA A 55 -8.07 -15.59 -0.51
N ALA A 56 -8.16 -14.59 0.37
CA ALA A 56 -9.34 -14.30 1.18
C ALA A 56 -10.47 -13.58 0.44
N LEU A 57 -10.16 -12.90 -0.69
CA LEU A 57 -11.10 -11.98 -1.36
C LEU A 57 -11.42 -12.31 -2.82
N LYS A 58 -10.60 -13.13 -3.50
CA LYS A 58 -10.73 -13.40 -4.95
C LYS A 58 -12.01 -14.08 -5.39
N ASP A 59 -12.70 -14.78 -4.48
CA ASP A 59 -13.97 -15.42 -4.78
C ASP A 59 -15.16 -14.43 -4.73
N GLU A 60 -14.91 -13.22 -4.18
CA GLU A 60 -15.93 -12.17 -4.04
C GLU A 60 -15.68 -10.97 -4.97
N PHE A 61 -14.41 -10.70 -5.32
CA PHE A 61 -14.02 -9.53 -6.11
C PHE A 61 -13.10 -9.93 -7.27
N ARG A 62 -13.26 -9.25 -8.40
CA ARG A 62 -12.32 -9.32 -9.51
C ARG A 62 -11.09 -8.49 -9.16
N ILE A 63 -10.02 -9.18 -8.81
CA ILE A 63 -8.80 -8.53 -8.29
C ILE A 63 -7.78 -8.33 -9.41
N GLY A 64 -7.17 -7.16 -9.44
CA GLY A 64 -6.01 -6.85 -10.27
C GLY A 64 -4.86 -6.31 -9.42
N VAL A 65 -3.63 -6.70 -9.75
CA VAL A 65 -2.43 -6.30 -9.01
C VAL A 65 -1.46 -5.59 -9.95
N MET A 66 -1.01 -4.44 -9.52
CA MET A 66 0.12 -3.69 -10.10
C MET A 66 1.30 -3.86 -9.15
N GLU A 67 2.32 -4.57 -9.59
CA GLU A 67 3.51 -4.82 -8.80
C GLU A 67 4.60 -3.85 -9.25
N ALA A 68 5.09 -3.02 -8.34
CA ALA A 68 6.12 -2.03 -8.63
C ALA A 68 7.46 -2.45 -8.03
N ASP A 69 8.44 -2.70 -8.88
CA ASP A 69 9.81 -2.93 -8.49
C ASP A 69 10.76 -2.10 -9.36
N ILE A 70 11.98 -1.93 -8.88
CA ILE A 70 13.02 -1.20 -9.60
C ILE A 70 13.47 -2.01 -10.82
N ASP A 71 13.61 -3.36 -10.68
CA ASP A 71 14.26 -4.19 -11.71
C ASP A 71 13.95 -5.70 -11.61
N SER A 72 12.99 -6.14 -10.76
CA SER A 72 12.67 -7.57 -10.53
C SER A 72 11.23 -7.90 -10.95
N ASP A 73 11.04 -9.11 -11.51
CA ASP A 73 9.74 -9.67 -11.89
C ASP A 73 9.34 -10.89 -11.02
N VAL A 74 10.15 -11.23 -10.02
CA VAL A 74 9.97 -12.44 -9.19
C VAL A 74 8.67 -12.40 -8.40
N ASP A 75 8.30 -11.25 -7.89
CA ASP A 75 7.09 -11.08 -7.09
C ASP A 75 5.84 -11.12 -7.98
N ALA A 76 5.87 -10.48 -9.15
CA ALA A 76 4.78 -10.57 -10.14
C ALA A 76 4.50 -12.02 -10.56
N ALA A 77 5.54 -12.80 -10.89
CA ALA A 77 5.41 -14.23 -11.23
C ALA A 77 4.85 -15.07 -10.05
N THR A 78 5.07 -14.64 -8.82
CA THR A 78 4.55 -15.29 -7.63
C THR A 78 3.07 -14.95 -7.40
N ILE A 79 2.65 -13.72 -7.69
CA ILE A 79 1.25 -13.29 -7.62
C ILE A 79 0.42 -13.88 -8.77
N GLU A 80 0.95 -13.97 -9.98
CA GLU A 80 0.29 -14.58 -11.15
C GLU A 80 -0.23 -16.00 -10.84
N LYS A 81 0.50 -16.78 -10.04
CA LYS A 81 0.08 -18.12 -9.61
C LYS A 81 -1.21 -18.14 -8.76
N THR A 82 -1.65 -17.00 -8.26
CA THR A 82 -2.93 -16.88 -7.55
C THR A 82 -4.14 -16.85 -8.49
N GLY A 83 -3.92 -16.64 -9.79
CA GLY A 83 -4.94 -16.61 -10.83
C GLY A 83 -5.64 -15.26 -11.00
N VAL A 84 -5.12 -14.18 -10.39
CA VAL A 84 -5.60 -12.81 -10.60
C VAL A 84 -4.84 -12.12 -11.72
N LYS A 85 -5.39 -11.02 -12.28
CA LYS A 85 -4.66 -10.17 -13.22
C LYS A 85 -3.45 -9.54 -12.53
N VAL A 86 -2.28 -9.59 -13.15
CA VAL A 86 -1.05 -8.97 -12.62
C VAL A 86 -0.32 -8.25 -13.73
N ILE A 87 0.18 -7.06 -13.44
CA ILE A 87 1.15 -6.39 -14.29
C ILE A 87 2.36 -5.95 -13.45
N GLN A 88 3.52 -5.94 -14.09
CA GLN A 88 4.75 -5.41 -13.53
C GLN A 88 4.94 -3.96 -13.99
N LEU A 89 5.24 -3.06 -13.05
CA LEU A 89 5.58 -1.67 -13.32
C LEU A 89 7.08 -1.47 -13.09
N HIS A 90 7.81 -1.17 -14.15
CA HIS A 90 9.21 -0.78 -14.05
C HIS A 90 9.31 0.75 -13.89
N THR A 91 9.83 1.19 -12.76
CA THR A 91 9.89 2.63 -12.43
C THR A 91 11.07 3.37 -13.05
N GLY A 92 11.97 2.65 -13.75
CA GLY A 92 13.15 3.26 -14.37
C GLY A 92 14.15 3.83 -13.36
N GLY A 93 14.20 3.24 -12.15
CA GLY A 93 15.11 3.66 -11.07
C GLY A 93 14.49 4.66 -10.07
N MET A 94 13.23 5.04 -10.22
CA MET A 94 12.53 5.84 -9.21
C MET A 94 12.13 4.97 -8.03
N CYS A 95 12.21 5.55 -6.82
CA CYS A 95 11.94 4.87 -5.54
C CYS A 95 10.50 5.07 -5.04
N HIS A 96 9.59 5.55 -5.89
CA HIS A 96 8.17 5.80 -5.60
C HIS A 96 7.34 5.71 -6.85
N LEU A 97 6.03 5.68 -6.67
CA LEU A 97 5.02 5.86 -7.71
C LEU A 97 4.21 7.12 -7.39
N ASP A 98 3.85 7.86 -8.44
CA ASP A 98 2.92 8.99 -8.39
C ASP A 98 1.56 8.62 -9.02
N ALA A 99 0.62 9.57 -9.05
CA ALA A 99 -0.70 9.35 -9.61
C ALA A 99 -0.68 9.08 -11.13
N GLY A 100 0.25 9.72 -11.87
CA GLY A 100 0.40 9.52 -13.31
C GLY A 100 0.91 8.12 -13.64
N MET A 101 1.88 7.62 -12.89
CA MET A 101 2.39 6.25 -13.02
C MET A 101 1.34 5.22 -12.62
N THR A 102 0.59 5.49 -11.55
CA THR A 102 -0.52 4.64 -11.11
C THR A 102 -1.61 4.54 -12.19
N ARG A 103 -1.98 5.66 -12.83
CA ARG A 103 -2.93 5.69 -13.95
C ARG A 103 -2.46 4.82 -15.10
N GLN A 104 -1.20 4.96 -15.53
CA GLN A 104 -0.63 4.12 -16.59
C GLN A 104 -0.68 2.63 -16.22
N GLY A 105 -0.43 2.31 -14.94
CA GLY A 105 -0.56 0.96 -14.42
C GLY A 105 -1.99 0.42 -14.53
N LEU A 106 -2.98 1.21 -14.12
CA LEU A 106 -4.40 0.83 -14.20
C LEU A 106 -4.87 0.65 -15.65
N GLU A 107 -4.44 1.51 -16.57
CA GLU A 107 -4.71 1.37 -18.01
C GLU A 107 -4.12 0.06 -18.56
N GLY A 108 -2.85 -0.24 -18.19
CA GLY A 108 -2.20 -1.49 -18.59
C GLY A 108 -2.83 -2.73 -17.98
N LEU A 109 -3.40 -2.64 -16.78
CA LEU A 109 -4.14 -3.72 -16.11
C LEU A 109 -5.50 -4.00 -16.75
N GLY A 110 -6.15 -2.98 -17.34
CA GLY A 110 -7.51 -3.06 -17.88
C GLY A 110 -8.54 -3.12 -16.74
N VAL A 111 -8.89 -1.94 -16.22
CA VAL A 111 -9.71 -1.81 -14.99
C VAL A 111 -11.19 -2.13 -15.20
N GLU A 112 -11.69 -2.18 -16.42
CA GLU A 112 -13.09 -2.51 -16.75
C GLU A 112 -13.55 -3.86 -16.21
N ASP A 113 -12.60 -4.77 -15.95
CA ASP A 113 -12.84 -6.09 -15.38
C ASP A 113 -12.35 -6.25 -13.95
N VAL A 114 -12.11 -5.13 -13.24
CA VAL A 114 -11.54 -5.13 -11.89
C VAL A 114 -12.46 -4.38 -10.93
N ASP A 115 -12.77 -4.99 -9.79
CA ASP A 115 -13.51 -4.35 -8.69
C ASP A 115 -12.56 -3.84 -7.60
N PHE A 116 -11.41 -4.52 -7.47
CA PHE A 116 -10.39 -4.25 -6.48
C PHE A 116 -8.99 -4.28 -7.10
N ALA A 117 -8.37 -3.13 -7.24
CA ALA A 117 -7.00 -2.98 -7.68
C ALA A 117 -6.06 -2.82 -6.48
N ILE A 118 -4.91 -3.46 -6.53
CA ILE A 118 -3.85 -3.34 -5.52
C ILE A 118 -2.59 -2.83 -6.21
N LEU A 119 -2.06 -1.73 -5.70
CA LEU A 119 -0.72 -1.25 -6.03
C LEU A 119 0.24 -1.73 -4.96
N GLU A 120 1.06 -2.73 -5.26
CA GLU A 120 2.21 -3.10 -4.43
C GLU A 120 3.33 -2.10 -4.69
N ASN A 121 3.50 -1.14 -3.79
CA ASN A 121 4.47 -0.05 -3.95
C ASN A 121 5.90 -0.51 -3.64
N ILE A 122 6.88 0.22 -4.12
CA ILE A 122 8.29 -0.05 -3.88
C ILE A 122 8.59 -0.12 -2.39
N GLY A 123 9.44 -1.07 -1.99
CA GLY A 123 9.86 -1.26 -0.61
C GLY A 123 10.69 -0.08 -0.07
N ASN A 124 10.03 0.95 0.45
CA ASN A 124 10.63 2.17 0.98
C ASN A 124 9.66 2.86 1.95
N LEU A 125 10.16 3.45 3.05
CA LEU A 125 9.34 4.16 4.04
C LEU A 125 9.39 5.69 3.93
N VAL A 126 10.12 6.23 2.97
CA VAL A 126 10.30 7.69 2.78
C VAL A 126 9.60 8.15 1.52
N CYS A 127 10.14 7.80 0.36
CA CYS A 127 9.65 8.31 -0.93
C CYS A 127 8.17 8.00 -1.20
N PRO A 128 7.64 6.78 -0.98
CA PRO A 128 6.23 6.48 -1.22
C PRO A 128 5.25 7.26 -0.34
N ALA A 129 5.71 7.81 0.78
CA ALA A 129 4.88 8.64 1.65
C ALA A 129 4.76 10.09 1.16
N GLU A 130 5.66 10.53 0.28
CA GLU A 130 5.69 11.90 -0.23
C GLU A 130 4.78 12.11 -1.45
N PHE A 131 4.39 11.02 -2.15
CA PHE A 131 3.62 11.10 -3.37
C PHE A 131 2.27 10.40 -3.23
N ASP A 132 1.21 11.14 -3.47
CA ASP A 132 -0.14 10.58 -3.55
C ASP A 132 -0.29 9.79 -4.85
N THR A 133 -0.62 8.51 -4.73
CA THR A 133 -0.83 7.60 -5.86
C THR A 133 -2.24 7.64 -6.44
N GLY A 134 -3.15 8.42 -5.85
CA GLY A 134 -4.57 8.40 -6.17
C GLY A 134 -5.32 7.19 -5.59
N ALA A 135 -4.71 6.43 -4.68
CA ALA A 135 -5.36 5.32 -4.01
C ALA A 135 -6.51 5.78 -3.11
N VAL A 136 -7.52 4.90 -2.95
CA VAL A 136 -8.65 5.11 -2.05
C VAL A 136 -8.23 4.92 -0.60
N LYS A 137 -7.34 3.95 -0.37
CA LYS A 137 -6.76 3.64 0.94
C LYS A 137 -5.27 3.33 0.81
N ASN A 138 -4.54 3.77 1.83
CA ASN A 138 -3.13 3.47 2.02
C ASN A 138 -2.95 2.49 3.18
N ALA A 139 -2.38 1.32 2.91
CA ALA A 139 -2.00 0.34 3.91
C ALA A 139 -0.48 0.21 4.00
N MET A 140 0.03 0.14 5.23
CA MET A 140 1.44 -0.09 5.49
C MET A 140 1.65 -1.40 6.24
N ILE A 141 2.68 -2.15 5.87
CA ILE A 141 3.13 -3.34 6.61
C ILE A 141 4.40 -2.99 7.38
N LEU A 142 4.35 -3.18 8.69
CA LEU A 142 5.49 -3.14 9.61
C LEU A 142 5.70 -4.55 10.18
N SER A 143 6.88 -5.12 10.06
CA SER A 143 7.16 -6.42 10.68
C SER A 143 7.80 -6.27 12.06
N VAL A 144 7.51 -7.21 12.96
CA VAL A 144 8.07 -7.26 14.32
C VAL A 144 9.59 -7.07 14.37
N PRO A 145 10.41 -7.70 13.51
CA PRO A 145 11.87 -7.50 13.51
C PRO A 145 12.34 -6.07 13.22
N GLU A 146 11.49 -5.21 12.67
CA GLU A 146 11.85 -3.84 12.32
C GLU A 146 11.83 -2.89 13.53
N GLY A 147 11.15 -3.26 14.61
CA GLY A 147 11.05 -2.50 15.85
C GLY A 147 9.79 -1.64 15.94
N HIS A 148 9.28 -1.50 17.16
CA HIS A 148 8.04 -0.77 17.48
C HIS A 148 8.17 0.75 17.40
N ASP A 149 9.39 1.27 17.27
CA ASP A 149 9.70 2.71 17.20
C ASP A 149 9.66 3.30 15.76
N LYS A 150 9.35 2.49 14.76
CA LYS A 150 9.24 2.96 13.36
C LYS A 150 8.29 4.14 13.17
N PRO A 151 7.13 4.24 13.84
CA PRO A 151 6.26 5.41 13.69
C PRO A 151 6.91 6.72 14.18
N LEU A 152 7.88 6.64 15.08
CA LEU A 152 8.65 7.82 15.51
C LEU A 152 9.71 8.20 14.49
N LYS A 153 10.33 7.22 13.82
CA LYS A 153 11.41 7.41 12.84
C LYS A 153 10.92 7.84 11.46
N TYR A 154 9.71 7.39 11.07
CA TYR A 154 9.10 7.67 9.76
C TYR A 154 7.71 8.30 9.89
N PRO A 155 7.61 9.47 10.54
CA PRO A 155 6.31 10.05 10.92
C PRO A 155 5.38 10.31 9.72
N LEU A 156 5.92 10.70 8.57
CA LEU A 156 5.13 10.97 7.37
C LEU A 156 4.43 9.71 6.87
N MET A 157 5.16 8.59 6.76
CA MET A 157 4.60 7.31 6.33
C MET A 157 3.38 6.92 7.19
N PHE A 158 3.50 7.02 8.50
CA PHE A 158 2.40 6.67 9.42
C PHE A 158 1.28 7.73 9.44
N SER A 159 1.52 8.96 9.00
CA SER A 159 0.46 9.97 8.92
C SER A 159 -0.42 9.82 7.68
N VAL A 160 0.12 9.29 6.58
CA VAL A 160 -0.62 9.12 5.31
C VAL A 160 -1.32 7.77 5.20
N CYS A 161 -1.03 6.81 6.10
CA CYS A 161 -1.63 5.48 6.07
C CYS A 161 -2.95 5.41 6.82
N ASP A 162 -3.98 4.82 6.19
CA ASP A 162 -5.26 4.47 6.83
C ASP A 162 -5.14 3.23 7.70
N VAL A 163 -4.23 2.33 7.32
CA VAL A 163 -4.07 1.01 7.95
C VAL A 163 -2.60 0.68 8.21
N LEU A 164 -2.37 0.07 9.37
CA LEU A 164 -1.12 -0.57 9.75
C LEU A 164 -1.33 -2.07 9.96
N LEU A 165 -0.66 -2.89 9.18
CA LEU A 165 -0.55 -4.33 9.39
C LEU A 165 0.76 -4.61 10.14
N ILE A 166 0.68 -5.04 11.41
CA ILE A 166 1.86 -5.46 12.19
C ILE A 166 2.07 -6.95 11.90
N ASN A 167 3.01 -7.23 10.99
CA ASN A 167 3.25 -8.59 10.49
C ASN A 167 4.33 -9.34 11.27
N LYS A 168 4.37 -10.65 11.10
CA LYS A 168 5.30 -11.58 11.74
C LYS A 168 5.12 -11.63 13.27
N ILE A 169 3.87 -11.56 13.75
CA ILE A 169 3.60 -11.67 15.19
C ILE A 169 4.03 -13.00 15.80
N ASP A 170 4.22 -14.03 14.99
CA ASP A 170 4.75 -15.33 15.40
C ASP A 170 6.19 -15.29 15.94
N VAL A 171 6.93 -14.23 15.65
CA VAL A 171 8.30 -14.04 16.17
C VAL A 171 8.39 -13.07 17.34
N LEU A 172 7.26 -12.53 17.85
CA LEU A 172 7.22 -11.63 19.00
C LEU A 172 8.06 -12.12 20.20
N PRO A 173 8.06 -13.44 20.56
CA PRO A 173 8.85 -13.92 21.69
C PRO A 173 10.37 -13.78 21.53
N TYR A 174 10.86 -13.52 20.33
CA TYR A 174 12.28 -13.46 19.98
C TYR A 174 12.80 -12.04 19.76
N PHE A 175 11.92 -11.03 19.82
CA PHE A 175 12.27 -9.63 19.54
C PHE A 175 11.79 -8.71 20.66
N ASP A 176 12.54 -7.67 20.93
CA ASP A 176 12.11 -6.57 21.79
C ASP A 176 11.12 -5.67 21.02
N PHE A 177 9.90 -6.14 20.92
CA PHE A 177 8.81 -5.44 20.26
C PHE A 177 7.63 -5.26 21.20
N ASP A 178 7.34 -4.03 21.56
CA ASP A 178 6.22 -3.64 22.41
C ASP A 178 5.03 -3.26 21.52
N MET A 179 4.02 -4.13 21.49
CA MET A 179 2.82 -3.95 20.66
C MET A 179 2.02 -2.70 21.05
N ASP A 180 1.92 -2.42 22.36
CA ASP A 180 1.12 -1.31 22.85
C ASP A 180 1.80 0.02 22.54
N LYS A 181 3.13 0.10 22.70
CA LYS A 181 3.90 1.28 22.26
C LYS A 181 3.84 1.48 20.75
N CYS A 182 3.93 0.43 19.94
CA CYS A 182 3.79 0.53 18.51
C CYS A 182 2.43 1.15 18.12
N ARG A 183 1.34 0.68 18.74
CA ARG A 183 -0.01 1.23 18.57
C ARG A 183 -0.10 2.69 18.99
N GLU A 184 0.41 3.02 20.18
CA GLU A 184 0.44 4.39 20.68
C GLU A 184 1.15 5.32 19.71
N TYR A 185 2.37 4.97 19.28
CA TYR A 185 3.17 5.79 18.37
C TYR A 185 2.52 5.95 16.99
N ALA A 186 1.91 4.89 16.46
CA ALA A 186 1.18 4.97 15.20
C ALA A 186 -0.05 5.88 15.30
N LEU A 187 -0.85 5.74 16.36
CA LEU A 187 -2.05 6.56 16.59
C LEU A 187 -1.72 8.03 16.91
N MET A 188 -0.53 8.32 17.44
CA MET A 188 -0.03 9.70 17.54
C MET A 188 0.16 10.36 16.17
N ARG A 189 0.41 9.59 15.10
CA ARG A 189 0.59 10.08 13.73
C ARG A 189 -0.72 10.18 12.98
N ASN A 190 -1.56 9.16 13.11
CA ASN A 190 -2.92 9.15 12.56
C ASN A 190 -3.90 8.52 13.56
N PRO A 191 -4.68 9.34 14.29
CA PRO A 191 -5.63 8.84 15.29
C PRO A 191 -6.73 7.94 14.72
N ASN A 192 -6.99 8.00 13.42
CA ASN A 192 -8.02 7.21 12.74
C ASN A 192 -7.50 5.90 12.16
N MET A 193 -6.19 5.65 12.24
CA MET A 193 -5.54 4.45 11.68
C MET A 193 -6.13 3.17 12.26
N LYS A 194 -6.44 2.22 11.37
CA LYS A 194 -6.78 0.85 11.76
C LYS A 194 -5.52 0.02 11.90
N ILE A 195 -5.44 -0.81 12.94
CA ILE A 195 -4.22 -1.58 13.23
C ILE A 195 -4.58 -3.06 13.40
N PHE A 196 -4.00 -3.90 12.54
CA PHE A 196 -4.20 -5.35 12.54
C PHE A 196 -2.87 -6.08 12.80
N PRO A 197 -2.72 -6.77 13.94
CA PRO A 197 -1.63 -7.72 14.12
C PRO A 197 -1.89 -8.94 13.24
N ILE A 198 -0.91 -9.33 12.43
CA ILE A 198 -1.04 -10.46 11.51
C ILE A 198 0.21 -11.33 11.50
N CYS A 199 0.04 -12.59 11.11
CA CYS A 199 1.12 -13.44 10.63
C CYS A 199 0.77 -13.95 9.23
N ALA A 200 1.31 -13.30 8.19
CA ALA A 200 1.03 -13.69 6.81
C ALA A 200 1.47 -15.13 6.50
N ARG A 201 2.47 -15.66 7.20
CA ARG A 201 2.94 -17.04 7.06
C ARG A 201 1.89 -18.06 7.52
N THR A 202 1.30 -17.87 8.69
CA THR A 202 0.32 -18.80 9.27
C THR A 202 -1.13 -18.48 8.85
N GLY A 203 -1.42 -17.23 8.52
CA GLY A 203 -2.77 -16.72 8.26
C GLY A 203 -3.43 -16.07 9.47
N GLU A 204 -2.78 -16.08 10.63
CA GLU A 204 -3.32 -15.44 11.84
C GLU A 204 -3.58 -13.95 11.63
N GLY A 205 -4.77 -13.47 12.01
CA GLY A 205 -5.19 -12.08 11.87
C GLY A 205 -5.60 -11.64 10.45
N ILE A 206 -5.39 -12.49 9.44
CA ILE A 206 -5.75 -12.15 8.03
C ILE A 206 -7.25 -11.98 7.86
N ASP A 207 -8.08 -12.76 8.55
CA ASP A 207 -9.54 -12.66 8.41
C ASP A 207 -10.06 -11.27 8.87
N ALA A 208 -9.57 -10.75 9.99
CA ALA A 208 -9.96 -9.43 10.48
C ALA A 208 -9.55 -8.29 9.52
N TRP A 209 -8.35 -8.41 8.93
CA TRP A 209 -7.89 -7.51 7.86
C TRP A 209 -8.77 -7.62 6.61
N ALA A 210 -9.03 -8.84 6.14
CA ALA A 210 -9.85 -9.08 4.96
C ALA A 210 -11.30 -8.60 5.16
N ASP A 211 -11.89 -8.79 6.33
CA ASP A 211 -13.25 -8.34 6.66
C ASP A 211 -13.35 -6.81 6.63
N TRP A 212 -12.38 -6.11 7.20
CA TRP A 212 -12.33 -4.66 7.13
C TRP A 212 -12.21 -4.19 5.67
N LEU A 213 -11.28 -4.75 4.92
CA LEU A 213 -11.04 -4.40 3.52
C LEU A 213 -12.27 -4.66 2.64
N ARG A 214 -12.96 -5.80 2.87
CA ARG A 214 -14.25 -6.12 2.23
C ARG A 214 -15.29 -5.04 2.46
N GLY A 215 -15.37 -4.54 3.68
CA GLY A 215 -16.28 -3.43 4.03
C GLY A 215 -15.96 -2.15 3.27
N GLU A 216 -14.68 -1.77 3.19
CA GLU A 216 -14.24 -0.57 2.48
C GLU A 216 -14.49 -0.68 0.96
N ILE A 217 -14.19 -1.84 0.35
CA ILE A 217 -14.45 -2.09 -1.07
C ILE A 217 -15.95 -1.97 -1.37
N LYS A 218 -16.81 -2.60 -0.58
CA LYS A 218 -18.27 -2.54 -0.77
C LYS A 218 -18.82 -1.12 -0.59
N ALA A 219 -18.32 -0.39 0.39
CA ALA A 219 -18.72 1.00 0.62
C ALA A 219 -18.26 1.95 -0.51
N TRP A 220 -17.11 1.67 -1.12
CA TRP A 220 -16.62 2.43 -2.26
C TRP A 220 -17.39 2.11 -3.55
N ASN A 221 -17.61 0.83 -3.84
CA ASN A 221 -18.22 0.38 -5.09
C ASN A 221 -19.77 0.50 -5.11
N GLY A 222 -20.38 0.64 -3.95
CA GLY A 222 -21.83 0.88 -3.82
C GLY A 222 -22.19 2.31 -4.03
#